data_b355875069022a7dfb9db3d8f2a8de28
#
_entry.id   b355875069022a7dfb9db3d8f2a8de28
#
_cell.length_a   1.000
_cell.length_b   1.000
_cell.length_c   1.000
_cell.angle_alpha   90.00
_cell.angle_beta   90.00
_cell.angle_gamma   90.00
#
_symmetry.space_group_name_H-M   'P 1'
#
loop_
_entity.id
_entity.type
_entity.pdbx_description
1 polymer ?
#
loop_
_entity_poly.entity_id
_entity_poly.type
_entity_poly.pdbx_seq_one_letter_code
_entity_poly.pdbx_strand_id
1 'polypeptide(L)'
;MIKLPSSIANEFANRGYYGTVSHNVKAQYQMYFGWFDGIPAHLNPLPPVEEGKKYVEAIGGEDEVMKKAREAYNQGEYRWTATLLNHLVFANPKHKPARQLLANTYAQLGYQAESGPWRNFYLTGAMELTEGIAGKGKANSNRARMSQNLSPE
;
A
#
# COMPACT_ATOMS: atom_id res chain seq x y z
N MET A 1 -16.32 3.68 12.08
CA MET A 1 -16.20 2.77 10.91
C MET A 1 -17.59 2.32 10.52
N ILE A 2 -17.98 2.44 9.24
CA ILE A 2 -19.28 1.97 8.74
C ILE A 2 -19.29 0.45 8.77
N LYS A 3 -20.34 -0.13 9.35
CA LYS A 3 -20.55 -1.59 9.43
C LYS A 3 -21.89 -1.96 8.79
N LEU A 4 -21.97 -3.15 8.24
CA LEU A 4 -23.24 -3.70 7.82
C LEU A 4 -24.15 -3.98 9.05
N PRO A 5 -25.47 -3.86 8.88
CA PRO A 5 -26.43 -4.31 9.91
C PRO A 5 -26.17 -5.76 10.29
N SER A 6 -26.32 -6.09 11.58
CA SER A 6 -26.06 -7.44 12.10
C SER A 6 -26.91 -8.53 11.44
N SER A 7 -28.10 -8.17 10.98
CA SER A 7 -29.02 -9.06 10.27
C SER A 7 -28.48 -9.61 8.95
N ILE A 8 -27.55 -8.90 8.31
CA ILE A 8 -26.98 -9.28 7.00
C ILE A 8 -25.45 -9.42 7.03
N ALA A 9 -24.78 -9.02 8.12
CA ALA A 9 -23.33 -8.99 8.20
C ALA A 9 -22.67 -10.37 8.06
N ASN A 10 -23.37 -11.43 8.46
CA ASN A 10 -22.86 -12.80 8.44
C ASN A 10 -23.29 -13.61 7.21
N GLU A 11 -24.14 -13.03 6.35
CA GLU A 11 -24.54 -13.70 5.12
C GLU A 11 -23.35 -13.88 4.17
N PHE A 12 -23.23 -15.06 3.56
CA PHE A 12 -22.09 -15.38 2.69
C PHE A 12 -21.94 -14.38 1.54
N ALA A 13 -23.06 -13.95 0.93
CA ALA A 13 -23.06 -13.00 -0.18
C ALA A 13 -22.55 -11.59 0.22
N ASN A 14 -22.54 -11.27 1.51
CA ASN A 14 -22.12 -9.97 2.03
C ASN A 14 -20.71 -10.00 2.61
N ARG A 15 -19.99 -11.14 2.53
CA ARG A 15 -18.61 -11.25 2.98
C ARG A 15 -17.68 -10.48 2.04
N GLY A 16 -16.63 -9.91 2.63
CA GLY A 16 -15.67 -9.03 1.94
C GLY A 16 -14.60 -9.75 1.12
N TYR A 17 -14.92 -10.85 0.43
CA TYR A 17 -13.94 -11.67 -0.29
C TYR A 17 -13.32 -10.98 -1.51
N TYR A 18 -14.04 -10.06 -2.13
CA TYR A 18 -13.56 -9.24 -3.24
C TYR A 18 -13.56 -7.76 -2.85
N GLY A 19 -14.70 -7.08 -2.91
CA GLY A 19 -14.87 -5.74 -2.34
C GLY A 19 -15.16 -5.82 -0.85
N THR A 20 -14.78 -4.78 -0.10
CA THR A 20 -15.13 -4.64 1.32
C THR A 20 -15.94 -3.39 1.54
N VAL A 21 -16.72 -3.33 2.63
CA VAL A 21 -17.45 -2.10 3.00
C VAL A 21 -16.47 -0.91 3.09
N SER A 22 -15.30 -1.11 3.69
CA SER A 22 -14.28 -0.05 3.80
C SER A 22 -13.77 0.42 2.45
N HIS A 23 -13.51 -0.50 1.51
CA HIS A 23 -13.04 -0.15 0.16
C HIS A 23 -14.14 0.55 -0.64
N ASN A 24 -15.35 0.00 -0.62
CA ASN A 24 -16.47 0.51 -1.38
C ASN A 24 -16.86 1.93 -0.94
N VAL A 25 -16.86 2.20 0.38
CA VAL A 25 -17.11 3.56 0.90
C VAL A 25 -16.05 4.55 0.41
N LYS A 26 -14.77 4.18 0.40
CA LYS A 26 -13.71 5.04 -0.14
C LYS A 26 -13.87 5.28 -1.63
N ALA A 27 -14.22 4.25 -2.40
CA ALA A 27 -14.45 4.36 -3.83
C ALA A 27 -15.64 5.27 -4.14
N GLN A 28 -16.74 5.14 -3.40
CA GLN A 28 -17.91 6.01 -3.54
C GLN A 28 -17.57 7.47 -3.18
N TYR A 29 -16.85 7.68 -2.09
CA TYR A 29 -16.40 9.02 -1.71
C TYR A 29 -15.58 9.66 -2.84
N GLN A 30 -14.58 8.94 -3.35
CA GLN A 30 -13.73 9.44 -4.43
C GLN A 30 -14.50 9.69 -5.73
N MET A 31 -15.50 8.86 -6.04
CA MET A 31 -16.34 9.01 -7.22
C MET A 31 -17.15 10.32 -7.19
N TYR A 32 -17.70 10.70 -6.03
CA TYR A 32 -18.54 11.89 -5.90
C TYR A 32 -17.74 13.17 -5.60
N PHE A 33 -16.66 13.09 -4.84
CA PHE A 33 -15.90 14.25 -4.35
C PHE A 33 -14.54 14.44 -5.04
N GLY A 34 -14.08 13.44 -5.81
CA GLY A 34 -12.77 13.47 -6.44
C GLY A 34 -11.62 13.14 -5.47
N TRP A 35 -10.41 13.45 -5.89
CA TRP A 35 -9.19 13.11 -5.14
C TRP A 35 -8.92 14.02 -3.94
N PHE A 36 -9.42 15.26 -3.96
CA PHE A 36 -9.16 16.25 -2.93
C PHE A 36 -10.17 16.14 -1.79
N ASP A 37 -9.68 15.93 -0.59
CA ASP A 37 -10.49 15.71 0.61
C ASP A 37 -10.91 16.99 1.35
N GLY A 38 -10.58 18.17 0.78
CA GLY A 38 -10.89 19.49 1.38
C GLY A 38 -9.88 19.95 2.43
N ILE A 39 -8.85 19.18 2.72
CA ILE A 39 -7.80 19.56 3.67
C ILE A 39 -6.71 20.33 2.93
N PRO A 40 -6.46 21.63 3.22
CA PRO A 40 -5.49 22.43 2.46
C PRO A 40 -4.08 21.84 2.41
N ALA A 41 -3.64 21.15 3.46
CA ALA A 41 -2.33 20.49 3.50
C ALA A 41 -2.19 19.34 2.46
N HIS A 42 -3.32 18.75 2.03
CA HIS A 42 -3.33 17.68 1.03
C HIS A 42 -3.48 18.20 -0.41
N LEU A 43 -3.68 19.53 -0.59
CA LEU A 43 -3.85 20.10 -1.93
C LEU A 43 -2.58 20.02 -2.77
N ASN A 44 -1.42 20.25 -2.16
CA ASN A 44 -0.12 20.20 -2.82
C ASN A 44 0.95 19.63 -1.88
N PRO A 45 0.90 18.33 -1.56
CA PRO A 45 1.86 17.70 -0.66
C PRO A 45 3.25 17.61 -1.32
N LEU A 46 4.28 17.44 -0.51
CA LEU A 46 5.62 17.18 -1.01
C LEU A 46 5.65 15.87 -1.82
N PRO A 47 6.54 15.77 -2.83
CA PRO A 47 6.79 14.50 -3.49
C PRO A 47 7.22 13.41 -2.49
N PRO A 48 6.84 12.13 -2.70
CA PRO A 48 7.04 11.07 -1.69
C PRO A 48 8.47 10.92 -1.18
N VAL A 49 9.48 11.15 -2.03
CA VAL A 49 10.90 11.08 -1.62
C VAL A 49 11.29 12.23 -0.69
N GLU A 50 10.83 13.45 -1.01
CA GLU A 50 11.10 14.63 -0.18
C GLU A 50 10.34 14.56 1.13
N GLU A 51 9.07 14.18 1.05
CA GLU A 51 8.22 13.95 2.22
C GLU A 51 8.83 12.90 3.15
N GLY A 52 9.25 11.76 2.60
CA GLY A 52 9.90 10.69 3.36
C GLY A 52 11.14 11.17 4.09
N LYS A 53 12.03 11.96 3.43
CA LYS A 53 13.20 12.54 4.07
C LYS A 53 12.85 13.46 5.24
N LYS A 54 11.80 14.29 5.07
CA LYS A 54 11.34 15.19 6.12
C LYS A 54 10.75 14.45 7.31
N TYR A 55 9.97 13.40 7.08
CA TYR A 55 9.45 12.56 8.17
C TYR A 55 10.56 11.84 8.92
N VAL A 56 11.54 11.26 8.20
CA VAL A 56 12.69 10.59 8.83
C VAL A 56 13.50 11.58 9.68
N GLU A 57 13.77 12.78 9.18
CA GLU A 57 14.45 13.85 9.92
C GLU A 57 13.64 14.24 11.18
N ALA A 58 12.36 14.49 11.05
CA ALA A 58 11.47 14.92 12.14
C ALA A 58 11.31 13.85 13.24
N ILE A 59 11.39 12.56 12.89
CA ILE A 59 11.31 11.45 13.85
C ILE A 59 12.64 11.25 14.61
N GLY A 60 13.75 11.72 14.08
CA GLY A 60 15.08 11.62 14.70
C GLY A 60 16.07 10.75 13.93
N GLY A 61 15.82 10.52 12.63
CA GLY A 61 16.72 9.78 11.74
C GLY A 61 16.27 8.33 11.49
N GLU A 62 17.01 7.66 10.59
CA GLU A 62 16.67 6.31 10.12
C GLU A 62 16.62 5.28 11.25
N ASP A 63 17.55 5.34 12.20
CA ASP A 63 17.63 4.40 13.32
C ASP A 63 16.43 4.53 14.27
N GLU A 64 15.99 5.76 14.55
CA GLU A 64 14.83 5.98 15.40
C GLU A 64 13.52 5.57 14.71
N VAL A 65 13.40 5.79 13.39
CA VAL A 65 12.28 5.25 12.61
C VAL A 65 12.25 3.73 12.67
N MET A 66 13.41 3.08 12.49
CA MET A 66 13.51 1.61 12.56
C MET A 66 13.15 1.07 13.94
N LYS A 67 13.57 1.72 14.99
CA LYS A 67 13.23 1.35 16.37
C LYS A 67 11.72 1.42 16.60
N LYS A 68 11.12 2.58 16.32
CA LYS A 68 9.67 2.78 16.44
C LYS A 68 8.86 1.81 15.57
N ALA A 69 9.32 1.54 14.36
CA ALA A 69 8.68 0.59 13.46
C ALA A 69 8.72 -0.86 14.00
N ARG A 70 9.83 -1.28 14.62
CA ARG A 70 9.96 -2.59 15.27
C ARG A 70 9.04 -2.71 16.50
N GLU A 71 8.98 -1.67 17.31
CA GLU A 71 8.08 -1.61 18.46
C GLU A 71 6.62 -1.75 18.03
N ALA A 72 6.19 -0.97 17.04
CA ALA A 72 4.84 -1.04 16.47
C ALA A 72 4.54 -2.42 15.83
N TYR A 73 5.52 -2.99 15.11
CA TYR A 73 5.39 -4.33 14.54
C TYR A 73 5.14 -5.40 15.61
N ASN A 74 5.92 -5.36 16.69
CA ASN A 74 5.80 -6.30 17.80
C ASN A 74 4.47 -6.17 18.57
N GLN A 75 3.86 -4.98 18.53
CA GLN A 75 2.54 -4.70 19.10
C GLN A 75 1.38 -5.08 18.14
N GLY A 76 1.70 -5.54 16.92
CA GLY A 76 0.70 -5.87 15.91
C GLY A 76 0.12 -4.65 15.18
N GLU A 77 0.68 -3.46 15.35
CA GLU A 77 0.25 -2.22 14.70
C GLU A 77 0.77 -2.14 13.26
N TYR A 78 0.49 -3.16 12.45
CA TYR A 78 1.06 -3.31 11.12
C TYR A 78 0.74 -2.14 10.16
N ARG A 79 -0.43 -1.51 10.30
CA ARG A 79 -0.76 -0.33 9.46
C ARG A 79 0.13 0.87 9.79
N TRP A 80 0.40 1.08 11.08
CA TRP A 80 1.30 2.12 11.53
C TRP A 80 2.75 1.82 11.15
N THR A 81 3.18 0.59 11.38
CA THR A 81 4.49 0.10 10.92
C THR A 81 4.71 0.34 9.42
N ALA A 82 3.70 0.03 8.60
CA ALA A 82 3.76 0.27 7.16
C ALA A 82 3.93 1.76 6.84
N THR A 83 3.23 2.65 7.54
CA THR A 83 3.36 4.11 7.36
C THR A 83 4.76 4.60 7.66
N LEU A 84 5.32 4.22 8.82
CA LEU A 84 6.67 4.62 9.23
C LEU A 84 7.73 4.15 8.23
N LEU A 85 7.68 2.86 7.87
CA LEU A 85 8.66 2.25 6.97
C LEU A 85 8.51 2.72 5.52
N ASN A 86 7.31 3.09 5.09
CA ASN A 86 7.08 3.68 3.78
C ASN A 86 7.89 4.97 3.62
N HIS A 87 7.83 5.87 4.60
CA HIS A 87 8.63 7.09 4.58
C HIS A 87 10.13 6.80 4.56
N LEU A 88 10.59 5.84 5.36
CA LEU A 88 12.00 5.46 5.39
C LEU A 88 12.48 4.85 4.06
N VAL A 89 11.70 3.96 3.45
CA VAL A 89 12.04 3.34 2.16
C VAL A 89 12.02 4.35 1.02
N PHE A 90 11.11 5.34 1.04
CA PHE A 90 11.15 6.44 0.08
C PHE A 90 12.36 7.36 0.30
N ALA A 91 12.72 7.66 1.56
CA ALA A 91 13.90 8.46 1.88
C ALA A 91 15.22 7.75 1.49
N ASN A 92 15.30 6.45 1.76
CA ASN A 92 16.47 5.60 1.49
C ASN A 92 16.05 4.24 0.90
N PRO A 93 15.86 4.14 -0.44
CA PRO A 93 15.47 2.89 -1.09
C PRO A 93 16.47 1.74 -0.95
N LYS A 94 17.71 2.04 -0.54
CA LYS A 94 18.77 1.05 -0.34
C LYS A 94 18.83 0.50 1.09
N HIS A 95 18.00 0.99 2.00
CA HIS A 95 17.95 0.57 3.40
C HIS A 95 17.35 -0.85 3.52
N LYS A 96 18.18 -1.87 3.38
CA LYS A 96 17.75 -3.29 3.35
C LYS A 96 16.93 -3.71 4.58
N PRO A 97 17.31 -3.37 5.85
CA PRO A 97 16.50 -3.74 7.01
C PRO A 97 15.09 -3.15 6.99
N ALA A 98 14.92 -1.90 6.52
CA ALA A 98 13.61 -1.27 6.41
C ALA A 98 12.74 -1.95 5.34
N ARG A 99 13.32 -2.23 4.17
CA ARG A 99 12.65 -2.98 3.10
C ARG A 99 12.18 -4.35 3.58
N GLN A 100 13.03 -5.09 4.30
CA GLN A 100 12.68 -6.40 4.80
C GLN A 100 11.56 -6.33 5.85
N LEU A 101 11.63 -5.39 6.80
CA LEU A 101 10.59 -5.23 7.80
C LEU A 101 9.26 -4.76 7.18
N LEU A 102 9.31 -3.89 6.17
CA LEU A 102 8.14 -3.46 5.42
C LEU A 102 7.52 -4.63 4.65
N ALA A 103 8.33 -5.47 4.01
CA ALA A 103 7.86 -6.67 3.34
C ALA A 103 7.15 -7.63 4.32
N ASN A 104 7.74 -7.88 5.48
CA ASN A 104 7.12 -8.69 6.53
C ASN A 104 5.80 -8.06 7.02
N THR A 105 5.76 -6.74 7.14
CA THR A 105 4.56 -5.99 7.53
C THR A 105 3.45 -6.14 6.49
N TYR A 106 3.78 -6.01 5.21
CA TYR A 106 2.82 -6.23 4.13
C TYR A 106 2.34 -7.68 4.07
N ALA A 107 3.21 -8.66 4.34
CA ALA A 107 2.79 -10.05 4.43
C ALA A 107 1.75 -10.26 5.55
N GLN A 108 1.97 -9.67 6.74
CA GLN A 108 0.98 -9.73 7.83
C GLN A 108 -0.35 -9.08 7.44
N LEU A 109 -0.33 -7.89 6.85
CA LEU A 109 -1.54 -7.21 6.37
C LEU A 109 -2.24 -8.01 5.27
N GLY A 110 -1.48 -8.65 4.38
CA GLY A 110 -2.01 -9.50 3.33
C GLY A 110 -2.70 -10.74 3.88
N TYR A 111 -2.09 -11.44 4.83
CA TYR A 111 -2.69 -12.63 5.45
C TYR A 111 -3.93 -12.31 6.31
N GLN A 112 -4.02 -11.10 6.86
CA GLN A 112 -5.18 -10.64 7.60
C GLN A 112 -6.30 -10.09 6.71
N ALA A 113 -6.02 -9.84 5.43
CA ALA A 113 -7.02 -9.31 4.50
C ALA A 113 -8.00 -10.39 4.06
N GLU A 114 -9.29 -10.18 4.33
CA GLU A 114 -10.37 -11.03 3.80
C GLU A 114 -10.50 -10.86 2.28
N SER A 115 -10.39 -9.62 1.80
CA SER A 115 -10.47 -9.27 0.38
C SER A 115 -9.29 -9.81 -0.42
N GLY A 116 -9.54 -10.59 -1.45
CA GLY A 116 -8.51 -11.09 -2.37
C GLY A 116 -7.71 -9.97 -3.05
N PRO A 117 -8.33 -8.91 -3.59
CA PRO A 117 -7.61 -7.77 -4.15
C PRO A 117 -6.67 -7.09 -3.13
N TRP A 118 -7.12 -6.85 -1.91
CA TRP A 118 -6.27 -6.25 -0.87
C TRP A 118 -5.11 -7.16 -0.50
N ARG A 119 -5.39 -8.46 -0.33
CA ARG A 119 -4.35 -9.47 -0.11
C ARG A 119 -3.30 -9.42 -1.20
N ASN A 120 -3.73 -9.41 -2.46
CA ASN A 120 -2.81 -9.41 -3.59
C ASN A 120 -1.96 -8.14 -3.63
N PHE A 121 -2.52 -6.96 -3.38
CA PHE A 121 -1.74 -5.72 -3.28
C PHE A 121 -0.65 -5.82 -2.22
N TYR A 122 -0.98 -6.27 -1.02
CA TYR A 122 0.00 -6.39 0.05
C TYR A 122 1.07 -7.45 -0.25
N LEU A 123 0.68 -8.64 -0.70
CA LEU A 123 1.64 -9.71 -0.95
C LEU A 123 2.54 -9.41 -2.16
N THR A 124 2.01 -8.77 -3.21
CA THR A 124 2.81 -8.29 -4.34
C THR A 124 3.80 -7.23 -3.88
N GLY A 125 3.37 -6.24 -3.09
CA GLY A 125 4.27 -5.24 -2.53
C GLY A 125 5.36 -5.85 -1.64
N ALA A 126 5.05 -6.88 -0.85
CA ALA A 126 6.04 -7.61 -0.06
C ALA A 126 7.10 -8.29 -0.96
N MET A 127 6.66 -8.96 -2.02
CA MET A 127 7.53 -9.61 -2.99
C MET A 127 8.43 -8.60 -3.72
N GLU A 128 7.88 -7.48 -4.18
CA GLU A 128 8.64 -6.44 -4.88
C GLU A 128 9.71 -5.78 -3.99
N LEU A 129 9.46 -5.68 -2.69
CA LEU A 129 10.44 -5.16 -1.73
C LEU A 129 11.64 -6.12 -1.55
N THR A 130 11.45 -7.42 -1.66
CA THR A 130 12.48 -8.44 -1.44
C THR A 130 13.16 -8.88 -2.73
N GLU A 131 12.40 -9.12 -3.78
CA GLU A 131 12.86 -9.71 -5.04
C GLU A 131 13.03 -8.68 -6.17
N GLY A 132 12.46 -7.49 -5.97
CA GLY A 132 12.36 -6.47 -7.01
C GLY A 132 11.11 -6.63 -7.88
N ILE A 133 10.91 -5.68 -8.79
CA ILE A 133 9.73 -5.66 -9.66
C ILE A 133 9.85 -6.78 -10.70
N ALA A 134 8.95 -7.74 -10.63
CA ALA A 134 8.84 -8.79 -11.63
C ALA A 134 8.57 -8.16 -13.01
N GLY A 135 9.43 -8.45 -13.99
CA GLY A 135 9.24 -7.95 -15.36
C GLY A 135 10.18 -6.84 -15.83
N LYS A 136 11.17 -6.46 -15.05
CA LYS A 136 12.30 -5.66 -15.58
C LYS A 136 13.14 -6.49 -16.55
N GLY A 137 12.61 -6.82 -17.73
CA GLY A 137 13.37 -7.52 -18.76
C GLY A 137 12.56 -8.34 -19.76
N LYS A 138 11.30 -8.59 -19.50
CA LYS A 138 10.41 -9.16 -20.50
C LYS A 138 9.17 -8.27 -20.62
N ALA A 139 9.23 -7.28 -21.51
CA ALA A 139 8.01 -6.67 -22.01
C ALA A 139 7.10 -7.83 -22.40
N ASN A 140 5.94 -7.92 -21.72
CA ASN A 140 5.03 -9.02 -21.97
C ASN A 140 4.72 -9.01 -23.47
N SER A 141 5.12 -10.05 -24.17
CA SER A 141 5.07 -10.14 -25.64
C SER A 141 3.67 -9.86 -26.22
N ASN A 142 2.63 -9.92 -25.39
CA ASN A 142 1.26 -9.60 -25.77
C ASN A 142 1.01 -8.09 -25.95
N ARG A 143 1.65 -7.22 -25.15
CA ARG A 143 1.52 -5.76 -25.32
C ARG A 143 2.29 -5.26 -26.54
N ALA A 144 3.49 -5.81 -26.76
CA ALA A 144 4.28 -5.53 -27.95
C ALA A 144 3.60 -6.05 -29.23
N ARG A 145 2.94 -7.23 -29.17
CA ARG A 145 2.15 -7.76 -30.29
C ARG A 145 0.90 -6.92 -30.58
N MET A 146 0.20 -6.42 -29.55
CA MET A 146 -0.97 -5.54 -29.78
C MET A 146 -0.57 -4.21 -30.41
N SER A 147 0.54 -3.60 -30.01
CA SER A 147 1.01 -2.35 -30.60
C SER A 147 1.48 -2.53 -32.05
N GLN A 148 2.06 -3.67 -32.41
CA GLN A 148 2.46 -3.99 -33.78
C GLN A 148 1.26 -4.23 -34.72
N ASN A 149 0.17 -4.77 -34.19
CA ASN A 149 -1.06 -5.02 -34.94
C ASN A 149 -1.98 -3.79 -35.08
N LEU A 150 -1.66 -2.69 -34.43
CA LEU A 150 -2.43 -1.43 -34.45
C LEU A 150 -1.70 -0.31 -35.21
N SER A 151 -0.55 -0.58 -35.81
CA SER A 151 0.12 0.40 -36.68
C SER A 151 -0.65 0.47 -38.02
N PRO A 152 -1.21 1.63 -38.39
CA PRO A 152 -1.76 1.79 -39.73
C PRO A 152 -0.63 1.67 -40.77
N GLU A 153 -0.86 0.94 -41.84
CA GLU A 153 -0.04 0.96 -43.05
C GLU A 153 -0.09 2.34 -43.71
#